data_4a372219f64cce43a4af479d462c1541
#
_entry.id   4a372219f64cce43a4af479d462c1541
#
_cell.length_a   1.000
_cell.length_b   1.000
_cell.length_c   1.000
_cell.angle_alpha   90.00
_cell.angle_beta   90.00
_cell.angle_gamma   90.00
#
_symmetry.space_group_name_H-M   'P 1'
#
loop_
_entity.id
_entity.type
_entity.pdbx_description
1 polymer ?
#
loop_
_entity_poly.entity_id
_entity_poly.type
_entity_poly.pdbx_seq_one_letter_code
_entity_poly.pdbx_strand_id
1 'polypeptide(L)'
;MDADEVIRVLVVDDHEVVRRGLHAFLDGEPDLEVIADADGGEEALEVFSRLDAEGRRPDVVLMDLQMTPMDGIETTRRVRDLYPGVEVVALTSFAEKERVRAALDSGAAGYLLKDSQPAEVAAAVRSAHRGEIQLDPAVTRPLISDLKSGGDGVTSLLTSRELEVLRLVGAGKANKEIAADLVISERTARTHVSNVLRKIGVSSRTQAAVLAVREGLVAPAERDGAQPG
;
A
#
# COMPACT_ATOMS: atom_id res chain seq x y z
N MET A 1 -16.00 16.36 8.07
CA MET A 1 -16.21 15.01 7.50
C MET A 1 -16.67 15.28 6.09
N ASP A 2 -15.72 15.31 5.15
CA ASP A 2 -16.12 15.35 3.74
C ASP A 2 -16.73 13.98 3.45
N ALA A 3 -18.07 14.00 3.29
CA ALA A 3 -18.85 12.86 2.86
C ALA A 3 -18.49 12.54 1.40
N ASP A 4 -18.30 11.26 1.11
CA ASP A 4 -18.48 10.63 -0.18
C ASP A 4 -17.41 10.81 -1.25
N GLU A 5 -16.12 10.68 -0.93
CA GLU A 5 -15.19 10.25 -1.96
C GLU A 5 -15.23 8.71 -2.03
N VAL A 6 -15.98 8.18 -3.00
CA VAL A 6 -16.05 6.75 -3.27
C VAL A 6 -14.68 6.27 -3.75
N ILE A 7 -14.11 5.28 -3.08
CA ILE A 7 -12.81 4.69 -3.41
C ILE A 7 -13.01 3.72 -4.58
N ARG A 8 -12.37 4.01 -5.70
CA ARG A 8 -12.44 3.19 -6.92
C ARG A 8 -11.43 2.06 -6.84
N VAL A 9 -11.92 0.83 -6.94
CA VAL A 9 -11.12 -0.39 -6.80
C VAL A 9 -11.02 -1.11 -8.15
N LEU A 10 -9.81 -1.56 -8.49
CA LEU A 10 -9.57 -2.55 -9.54
C LEU A 10 -9.22 -3.88 -8.87
N VAL A 11 -9.87 -4.97 -9.29
CA VAL A 11 -9.58 -6.34 -8.81
C VAL A 11 -8.80 -7.09 -9.88
N VAL A 12 -7.64 -7.65 -9.52
CA VAL A 12 -6.78 -8.43 -10.42
C VAL A 12 -6.48 -9.78 -9.81
N ASP A 13 -7.02 -10.84 -10.39
CA ASP A 13 -6.86 -12.23 -9.93
C ASP A 13 -7.17 -13.18 -11.10
N ASP A 14 -6.40 -14.23 -11.35
CA ASP A 14 -6.67 -15.18 -12.44
C ASP A 14 -7.80 -16.19 -12.10
N HIS A 15 -8.28 -16.19 -10.85
CA HIS A 15 -9.39 -17.02 -10.41
C HIS A 15 -10.73 -16.26 -10.46
N GLU A 16 -11.58 -16.57 -11.41
CA GLU A 16 -12.90 -15.92 -11.61
C GLU A 16 -13.77 -15.95 -10.33
N VAL A 17 -13.73 -17.03 -9.57
CA VAL A 17 -14.53 -17.17 -8.33
C VAL A 17 -14.08 -16.16 -7.27
N VAL A 18 -12.77 -15.88 -7.16
CA VAL A 18 -12.23 -14.88 -6.25
C VAL A 18 -12.66 -13.49 -6.68
N ARG A 19 -12.52 -13.15 -7.98
CA ARG A 19 -12.95 -11.84 -8.51
C ARG A 19 -14.42 -11.59 -8.23
N ARG A 20 -15.30 -12.57 -8.54
CA ARG A 20 -16.75 -12.46 -8.27
C ARG A 20 -17.08 -12.32 -6.79
N GLY A 21 -16.36 -13.04 -5.93
CA GLY A 21 -16.53 -12.94 -4.48
C GLY A 21 -16.16 -11.56 -3.94
N LEU A 22 -15.03 -11.01 -4.40
CA LEU A 22 -14.58 -9.66 -4.04
C LEU A 22 -15.56 -8.60 -4.54
N HIS A 23 -16.04 -8.70 -5.78
CA HIS A 23 -17.08 -7.80 -6.32
C HIS A 23 -18.33 -7.82 -5.42
N ALA A 24 -18.91 -9.00 -5.21
CA ALA A 24 -20.15 -9.12 -4.44
C ALA A 24 -20.03 -8.57 -3.01
N PHE A 25 -18.84 -8.65 -2.44
CA PHE A 25 -18.59 -8.12 -1.11
C PHE A 25 -18.37 -6.59 -1.12
N LEU A 26 -17.50 -6.10 -2.00
CA LEU A 26 -17.13 -4.67 -2.05
C LEU A 26 -18.31 -3.81 -2.52
N ASP A 27 -19.17 -4.32 -3.42
CA ASP A 27 -20.40 -3.64 -3.85
C ASP A 27 -21.40 -3.42 -2.69
N GLY A 28 -21.27 -4.18 -1.59
CA GLY A 28 -22.04 -3.97 -0.36
C GLY A 28 -21.55 -2.82 0.52
N GLU A 29 -20.37 -2.28 0.25
CA GLU A 29 -19.74 -1.22 1.01
C GLU A 29 -20.03 0.14 0.36
N PRO A 30 -20.69 1.09 1.07
CA PRO A 30 -21.21 2.31 0.44
C PRO A 30 -20.13 3.29 -0.06
N ASP A 31 -18.90 3.16 0.41
CA ASP A 31 -17.76 4.01 0.11
C ASP A 31 -16.73 3.33 -0.83
N LEU A 32 -17.01 2.12 -1.33
CA LEU A 32 -16.15 1.38 -2.26
C LEU A 32 -16.90 1.10 -3.56
N GLU A 33 -16.21 1.24 -4.70
CA GLU A 33 -16.74 0.91 -6.02
C GLU A 33 -15.72 0.08 -6.79
N VAL A 34 -16.08 -1.16 -7.17
CA VAL A 34 -15.26 -1.93 -8.09
C VAL A 34 -15.54 -1.46 -9.51
N ILE A 35 -14.62 -0.67 -10.07
CA ILE A 35 -14.80 -0.05 -11.39
C ILE A 35 -14.39 -0.94 -12.55
N ALA A 36 -13.60 -1.98 -12.30
CA ALA A 36 -13.19 -3.00 -13.26
C ALA A 36 -12.55 -4.18 -12.55
N ASP A 37 -12.39 -5.29 -13.31
CA ASP A 37 -11.55 -6.42 -12.96
C ASP A 37 -10.66 -6.84 -14.13
N ALA A 38 -9.63 -7.64 -13.85
CA ALA A 38 -8.74 -8.23 -14.82
C ALA A 38 -8.36 -9.65 -14.39
N ASP A 39 -8.16 -10.55 -15.36
CA ASP A 39 -7.80 -11.95 -15.10
C ASP A 39 -6.29 -12.21 -15.10
N GLY A 40 -5.48 -11.14 -15.25
CA GLY A 40 -4.03 -11.24 -15.25
C GLY A 40 -3.33 -9.89 -15.34
N GLY A 41 -2.00 -9.94 -15.21
CA GLY A 41 -1.19 -8.72 -15.16
C GLY A 41 -1.21 -7.92 -16.46
N GLU A 42 -1.22 -8.59 -17.61
CA GLU A 42 -1.25 -7.92 -18.92
C GLU A 42 -2.59 -7.21 -19.13
N GLU A 43 -3.70 -7.89 -18.89
CA GLU A 43 -5.04 -7.30 -18.96
C GLU A 43 -5.19 -6.14 -17.96
N ALA A 44 -4.66 -6.28 -16.75
CA ALA A 44 -4.66 -5.21 -15.76
C ALA A 44 -4.03 -3.92 -16.31
N LEU A 45 -2.89 -3.99 -16.98
CA LEU A 45 -2.22 -2.82 -17.56
C LEU A 45 -3.03 -2.21 -18.70
N GLU A 46 -3.71 -3.00 -19.51
CA GLU A 46 -4.62 -2.53 -20.56
C GLU A 46 -5.84 -1.83 -19.97
N VAL A 47 -6.46 -2.42 -18.94
CA VAL A 47 -7.57 -1.83 -18.18
C VAL A 47 -7.15 -0.49 -17.58
N PHE A 48 -5.97 -0.43 -16.94
CA PHE A 48 -5.44 0.82 -16.42
C PHE A 48 -5.32 1.91 -17.47
N SER A 49 -4.70 1.59 -18.61
CA SER A 49 -4.50 2.54 -19.70
C SER A 49 -5.84 3.09 -20.21
N ARG A 50 -6.85 2.24 -20.34
CA ARG A 50 -8.20 2.62 -20.75
C ARG A 50 -8.87 3.54 -19.72
N LEU A 51 -8.88 3.12 -18.45
CA LEU A 51 -9.52 3.88 -17.37
C LEU A 51 -8.84 5.24 -17.13
N ASP A 52 -7.52 5.31 -17.29
CA ASP A 52 -6.78 6.57 -17.19
C ASP A 52 -7.16 7.55 -18.33
N ALA A 53 -7.29 7.06 -19.55
CA ALA A 53 -7.74 7.84 -20.69
C ALA A 53 -9.18 8.36 -20.51
N GLU A 54 -10.03 7.63 -19.80
CA GLU A 54 -11.40 8.00 -19.43
C GLU A 54 -11.49 8.94 -18.21
N GLY A 55 -10.38 9.23 -17.54
CA GLY A 55 -10.35 9.98 -16.27
C GLY A 55 -10.95 9.22 -15.08
N ARG A 56 -11.07 7.91 -15.18
CA ARG A 56 -11.66 6.99 -14.19
C ARG A 56 -10.61 6.06 -13.56
N ARG A 57 -9.40 6.56 -13.36
CA ARG A 57 -8.32 5.77 -12.76
C ARG A 57 -8.74 5.18 -11.42
N PRO A 58 -8.41 3.90 -11.12
CA PRO A 58 -8.61 3.33 -9.80
C PRO A 58 -7.72 4.03 -8.76
N ASP A 59 -8.20 4.09 -7.54
CA ASP A 59 -7.47 4.63 -6.39
C ASP A 59 -6.67 3.52 -5.72
N VAL A 60 -7.24 2.30 -5.67
CA VAL A 60 -6.64 1.11 -5.06
C VAL A 60 -6.79 -0.10 -6.00
N VAL A 61 -5.77 -0.94 -6.02
CA VAL A 61 -5.79 -2.24 -6.71
C VAL A 61 -5.70 -3.36 -5.69
N LEU A 62 -6.60 -4.33 -5.77
CA LEU A 62 -6.45 -5.63 -5.14
C LEU A 62 -5.73 -6.55 -6.14
N MET A 63 -4.50 -6.95 -5.84
CA MET A 63 -3.61 -7.65 -6.77
C MET A 63 -3.25 -9.04 -6.28
N ASP A 64 -3.68 -10.08 -6.98
CA ASP A 64 -3.13 -11.41 -6.75
C ASP A 64 -1.65 -11.45 -7.14
N LEU A 65 -0.84 -12.03 -6.29
CA LEU A 65 0.59 -12.20 -6.57
C LEU A 65 0.89 -13.42 -7.46
N GLN A 66 -0.02 -14.38 -7.52
CA GLN A 66 0.20 -15.67 -8.21
C GLN A 66 -0.61 -15.76 -9.49
N MET A 67 -0.17 -15.10 -10.52
CA MET A 67 -0.78 -15.13 -11.86
C MET A 67 0.23 -15.52 -12.92
N THR A 68 -0.24 -15.97 -14.06
CA THR A 68 0.56 -16.28 -15.26
C THR A 68 -0.11 -15.69 -16.50
N PRO A 69 0.65 -15.21 -17.52
CA PRO A 69 2.13 -15.24 -17.66
C PRO A 69 2.85 -14.13 -16.87
N MET A 70 2.21 -12.99 -16.57
CA MET A 70 2.78 -11.90 -15.79
C MET A 70 2.28 -12.00 -14.36
N ASP A 71 3.19 -12.15 -13.40
CA ASP A 71 2.86 -12.23 -11.98
C ASP A 71 2.47 -10.87 -11.37
N GLY A 72 1.83 -10.91 -10.20
CA GLY A 72 1.36 -9.70 -9.54
C GLY A 72 2.48 -8.81 -9.00
N ILE A 73 3.68 -9.34 -8.76
CA ILE A 73 4.84 -8.56 -8.31
C ILE A 73 5.32 -7.65 -9.45
N GLU A 74 5.50 -8.21 -10.65
CA GLU A 74 5.88 -7.45 -11.83
C GLU A 74 4.78 -6.47 -12.23
N THR A 75 3.51 -6.90 -12.17
CA THR A 75 2.36 -6.04 -12.45
C THR A 75 2.31 -4.85 -11.48
N THR A 76 2.50 -5.11 -10.17
CA THR A 76 2.55 -4.05 -9.14
C THR A 76 3.66 -3.05 -9.44
N ARG A 77 4.87 -3.50 -9.79
CA ARG A 77 5.98 -2.61 -10.13
C ARG A 77 5.60 -1.69 -11.29
N ARG A 78 5.07 -2.25 -12.40
CA ARG A 78 4.66 -1.46 -13.58
C ARG A 78 3.55 -0.46 -13.26
N VAL A 79 2.54 -0.88 -12.49
CA VAL A 79 1.46 0.01 -12.05
C VAL A 79 2.01 1.17 -11.22
N ARG A 80 2.92 0.90 -10.26
CA ARG A 80 3.50 1.94 -9.42
C ARG A 80 4.42 2.89 -10.20
N ASP A 81 5.14 2.39 -11.20
CA ASP A 81 6.01 3.21 -12.07
C ASP A 81 5.17 4.14 -12.97
N LEU A 82 4.11 3.61 -13.57
CA LEU A 82 3.25 4.36 -14.50
C LEU A 82 2.24 5.27 -13.77
N TYR A 83 1.73 4.82 -12.64
CA TYR A 83 0.64 5.47 -11.88
C TYR A 83 1.00 5.62 -10.40
N PRO A 84 1.97 6.47 -10.02
CA PRO A 84 2.50 6.54 -8.65
C PRO A 84 1.48 7.00 -7.58
N GLY A 85 0.29 7.46 -8.00
CA GLY A 85 -0.80 7.83 -7.10
C GLY A 85 -1.76 6.67 -6.78
N VAL A 86 -1.61 5.51 -7.43
CA VAL A 86 -2.45 4.32 -7.22
C VAL A 86 -1.81 3.46 -6.14
N GLU A 87 -2.58 3.03 -5.16
CA GLU A 87 -2.08 2.13 -4.13
C GLU A 87 -2.41 0.67 -4.47
N VAL A 88 -1.52 -0.24 -4.13
CA VAL A 88 -1.69 -1.68 -4.42
C VAL A 88 -1.71 -2.46 -3.12
N VAL A 89 -2.79 -3.22 -2.90
CA VAL A 89 -2.90 -4.19 -1.81
C VAL A 89 -2.73 -5.59 -2.41
N ALA A 90 -1.66 -6.25 -2.02
CA ALA A 90 -1.35 -7.61 -2.49
C ALA A 90 -2.25 -8.64 -1.81
N LEU A 91 -2.81 -9.55 -2.60
CA LEU A 91 -3.55 -10.74 -2.14
C LEU A 91 -2.71 -11.98 -2.43
N THR A 92 -2.68 -12.94 -1.52
CA THR A 92 -1.93 -14.18 -1.73
C THR A 92 -2.50 -15.34 -0.92
N SER A 93 -2.26 -16.55 -1.39
CA SER A 93 -2.61 -17.77 -0.65
C SER A 93 -1.58 -18.15 0.42
N PHE A 94 -0.38 -17.56 0.42
CA PHE A 94 0.74 -17.97 1.29
C PHE A 94 1.49 -16.78 1.87
N ALA A 95 1.82 -16.85 3.16
CA ALA A 95 2.62 -15.85 3.87
C ALA A 95 4.13 -16.16 3.83
N GLU A 96 4.65 -16.58 2.66
CA GLU A 96 6.08 -16.83 2.49
C GLU A 96 6.88 -15.51 2.58
N LYS A 97 7.89 -15.50 3.43
CA LYS A 97 8.70 -14.31 3.75
C LYS A 97 9.28 -13.63 2.49
N GLU A 98 9.78 -14.43 1.58
CA GLU A 98 10.40 -13.96 0.33
C GLU A 98 9.38 -13.27 -0.58
N ARG A 99 8.17 -13.79 -0.66
CA ARG A 99 7.07 -13.20 -1.45
C ARG A 99 6.56 -11.91 -0.86
N VAL A 100 6.39 -11.90 0.48
CA VAL A 100 6.01 -10.68 1.21
C VAL A 100 7.02 -9.58 0.93
N ARG A 101 8.31 -9.90 1.05
CA ARG A 101 9.38 -8.94 0.77
C ARG A 101 9.33 -8.46 -0.68
N ALA A 102 9.23 -9.38 -1.65
CA ALA A 102 9.14 -9.03 -3.06
C ALA A 102 7.93 -8.15 -3.39
N ALA A 103 6.75 -8.40 -2.78
CA ALA A 103 5.57 -7.55 -2.94
C ALA A 103 5.80 -6.14 -2.38
N LEU A 104 6.41 -6.01 -1.20
CA LEU A 104 6.75 -4.71 -0.63
C LEU A 104 7.82 -4.00 -1.46
N ASP A 105 8.83 -4.73 -1.95
CA ASP A 105 9.89 -4.19 -2.81
C ASP A 105 9.34 -3.75 -4.18
N SER A 106 8.24 -4.34 -4.66
CA SER A 106 7.54 -3.90 -5.87
C SER A 106 6.65 -2.67 -5.66
N GLY A 107 6.43 -2.24 -4.40
CA GLY A 107 5.67 -1.04 -4.09
C GLY A 107 4.27 -1.27 -3.52
N ALA A 108 3.93 -2.50 -3.10
CA ALA A 108 2.66 -2.75 -2.44
C ALA A 108 2.51 -1.94 -1.14
N ALA A 109 1.36 -1.32 -0.96
CA ALA A 109 0.99 -0.55 0.23
C ALA A 109 0.51 -1.44 1.38
N GLY A 110 -0.09 -2.58 1.03
CA GLY A 110 -0.61 -3.57 1.97
C GLY A 110 -0.44 -5.00 1.47
N TYR A 111 -0.65 -5.95 2.38
CA TYR A 111 -0.54 -7.37 2.09
C TYR A 111 -1.58 -8.14 2.91
N LEU A 112 -2.40 -8.94 2.24
CA LEU A 112 -3.45 -9.75 2.83
C LEU A 112 -3.37 -11.20 2.34
N LEU A 113 -3.85 -12.12 3.14
CA LEU A 113 -4.10 -13.49 2.72
C LEU A 113 -5.46 -13.58 1.99
N LYS A 114 -5.57 -14.47 1.00
CA LYS A 114 -6.85 -14.70 0.26
C LYS A 114 -7.94 -15.29 1.13
N ASP A 115 -7.59 -15.88 2.29
CA ASP A 115 -8.53 -16.37 3.31
C ASP A 115 -8.89 -15.30 4.36
N SER A 116 -8.40 -14.08 4.23
CA SER A 116 -8.80 -12.95 5.07
C SER A 116 -10.30 -12.71 4.99
N GLN A 117 -10.87 -12.28 6.11
CA GLN A 117 -12.29 -11.97 6.14
C GLN A 117 -12.62 -10.78 5.22
N PRO A 118 -13.79 -10.78 4.58
CA PRO A 118 -14.22 -9.69 3.70
C PRO A 118 -14.05 -8.28 4.32
N ALA A 119 -14.40 -8.12 5.60
CA ALA A 119 -14.26 -6.87 6.32
C ALA A 119 -12.79 -6.40 6.42
N GLU A 120 -11.83 -7.33 6.48
CA GLU A 120 -10.39 -7.03 6.50
C GLU A 120 -9.92 -6.52 5.15
N VAL A 121 -10.47 -7.05 4.05
CA VAL A 121 -10.18 -6.58 2.69
C VAL A 121 -10.67 -5.14 2.52
N ALA A 122 -11.91 -4.83 2.91
CA ALA A 122 -12.43 -3.46 2.86
C ALA A 122 -11.62 -2.49 3.74
N ALA A 123 -11.26 -2.93 4.94
CA ALA A 123 -10.40 -2.14 5.82
C ALA A 123 -9.03 -1.85 5.19
N ALA A 124 -8.42 -2.83 4.52
CA ALA A 124 -7.14 -2.66 3.84
C ALA A 124 -7.24 -1.71 2.65
N VAL A 125 -8.30 -1.77 1.84
CA VAL A 125 -8.56 -0.82 0.76
C VAL A 125 -8.65 0.60 1.30
N ARG A 126 -9.44 0.82 2.36
CA ARG A 126 -9.57 2.14 3.01
C ARG A 126 -8.25 2.65 3.56
N SER A 127 -7.49 1.79 4.23
CA SER A 127 -6.18 2.15 4.79
C SER A 127 -5.18 2.49 3.70
N ALA A 128 -5.11 1.71 2.64
CA ALA A 128 -4.24 1.99 1.50
C ALA A 128 -4.60 3.34 0.86
N HIS A 129 -5.90 3.61 0.62
CA HIS A 129 -6.37 4.89 0.08
C HIS A 129 -5.98 6.09 0.97
N ARG A 130 -6.05 5.96 2.30
CA ARG A 130 -5.60 6.99 3.24
C ARG A 130 -4.08 7.11 3.34
N GLY A 131 -3.34 6.21 2.68
CA GLY A 131 -1.90 6.12 2.80
C GLY A 131 -1.45 5.66 4.19
N GLU A 132 -2.24 4.83 4.84
CA GLU A 132 -1.88 4.15 6.08
C GLU A 132 -1.14 2.84 5.75
N ILE A 133 -0.27 2.41 6.65
CA ILE A 133 0.43 1.14 6.49
C ILE A 133 -0.37 0.06 7.21
N GLN A 134 -0.88 -0.88 6.44
CA GLN A 134 -1.54 -2.06 6.99
C GLN A 134 -0.77 -3.31 6.60
N LEU A 135 -0.06 -3.86 7.55
CA LEU A 135 0.63 -5.15 7.42
C LEU A 135 0.11 -6.10 8.48
N ASP A 136 -0.23 -7.32 8.07
CA ASP A 136 -0.52 -8.39 9.01
C ASP A 136 0.69 -8.61 9.95
N PRO A 137 0.47 -8.80 11.27
CA PRO A 137 1.53 -9.09 12.23
C PRO A 137 2.39 -10.31 11.86
N ALA A 138 1.79 -11.32 11.19
CA ALA A 138 2.50 -12.48 10.70
C ALA A 138 3.53 -12.12 9.61
N VAL A 139 3.25 -11.05 8.86
CA VAL A 139 4.10 -10.50 7.78
C VAL A 139 5.15 -9.53 8.34
N THR A 140 4.77 -8.73 9.33
CA THR A 140 5.64 -7.66 9.88
C THR A 140 6.82 -8.23 10.68
N ARG A 141 6.62 -9.30 11.48
CA ARG A 141 7.67 -9.88 12.34
C ARG A 141 8.90 -10.36 11.56
N PRO A 142 8.79 -11.12 10.45
CA PRO A 142 9.95 -11.54 9.66
C PRO A 142 10.71 -10.37 9.05
N LEU A 143 10.02 -9.30 8.63
CA LEU A 143 10.64 -8.12 8.02
C LEU A 143 11.50 -7.33 9.02
N ILE A 144 11.01 -7.14 10.24
CA ILE A 144 11.74 -6.41 11.30
C ILE A 144 13.00 -7.16 11.72
N SER A 145 13.00 -8.51 11.69
CA SER A 145 14.18 -9.29 12.09
C SER A 145 15.38 -9.09 11.16
N ASP A 146 15.14 -8.81 9.88
CA ASP A 146 16.20 -8.60 8.87
C ASP A 146 16.74 -7.16 8.84
N LEU A 147 16.05 -6.22 9.54
CA LEU A 147 16.41 -4.79 9.55
C LEU A 147 17.69 -4.48 10.37
N LYS A 148 18.28 -5.46 11.04
CA LYS A 148 19.45 -5.26 11.91
C LYS A 148 20.80 -5.11 11.20
N SER A 149 20.83 -5.08 9.86
CA SER A 149 22.09 -5.01 9.12
C SER A 149 22.08 -3.88 8.08
N GLY A 150 22.71 -2.78 8.43
CA GLY A 150 23.38 -1.85 7.50
C GLY A 150 22.50 -0.85 6.76
N GLY A 151 22.77 0.42 6.96
CA GLY A 151 22.32 1.48 6.09
C GLY A 151 23.01 2.80 6.40
N ASP A 152 23.95 3.18 5.54
CA ASP A 152 24.59 4.48 5.61
C ASP A 152 23.77 5.53 4.83
N GLY A 153 23.32 6.58 5.53
CA GLY A 153 23.27 7.90 4.91
C GLY A 153 22.10 8.30 4.03
N VAL A 154 20.98 7.55 3.93
CA VAL A 154 19.81 7.98 3.13
C VAL A 154 19.20 9.30 3.66
N THR A 155 19.33 9.57 4.94
CA THR A 155 18.89 10.81 5.59
C THR A 155 19.63 12.04 5.11
N SER A 156 20.87 11.90 4.62
CA SER A 156 21.67 13.01 4.09
C SER A 156 21.16 13.57 2.76
N LEU A 157 20.31 12.80 2.06
CA LEU A 157 19.68 13.21 0.80
C LEU A 157 18.44 14.09 1.01
N LEU A 158 17.91 14.12 2.23
CA LEU A 158 16.66 14.80 2.55
C LEU A 158 16.90 16.18 3.16
N THR A 159 16.07 17.13 2.77
CA THR A 159 15.95 18.41 3.48
C THR A 159 15.34 18.17 4.86
N SER A 160 15.48 19.14 5.78
CA SER A 160 14.90 19.06 7.12
C SER A 160 13.38 18.78 7.08
N ARG A 161 12.67 19.38 6.12
CA ARG A 161 11.22 19.17 5.94
C ARG A 161 10.89 17.77 5.43
N GLU A 162 11.66 17.25 4.50
CA GLU A 162 11.50 15.88 3.97
C GLU A 162 11.83 14.84 5.04
N LEU A 163 12.82 15.10 5.88
CA LEU A 163 13.18 14.25 7.00
C LEU A 163 12.06 14.21 8.06
N GLU A 164 11.40 15.35 8.33
CA GLU A 164 10.24 15.42 9.20
C GLU A 164 9.08 14.58 8.63
N VAL A 165 8.79 14.69 7.33
CA VAL A 165 7.80 13.85 6.65
C VAL A 165 8.15 12.37 6.78
N LEU A 166 9.42 11.98 6.56
CA LEU A 166 9.86 10.58 6.69
C LEU A 166 9.69 10.05 8.12
N ARG A 167 9.94 10.87 9.15
CA ARG A 167 9.67 10.50 10.55
C ARG A 167 8.20 10.23 10.80
N LEU A 168 7.31 11.10 10.29
CA LEU A 168 5.86 10.92 10.45
C LEU A 168 5.35 9.68 9.70
N VAL A 169 5.90 9.40 8.51
CA VAL A 169 5.64 8.15 7.77
C VAL A 169 6.11 6.94 8.58
N GLY A 170 7.30 6.99 9.16
CA GLY A 170 7.86 5.94 10.00
C GLY A 170 7.05 5.70 11.28
N ALA A 171 6.42 6.74 11.81
CA ALA A 171 5.49 6.65 12.95
C ALA A 171 4.10 6.11 12.55
N GLY A 172 3.89 5.74 11.27
CA GLY A 172 2.63 5.18 10.78
C GLY A 172 1.51 6.20 10.54
N LYS A 173 1.79 7.51 10.60
CA LYS A 173 0.76 8.56 10.48
C LYS A 173 0.17 8.63 9.07
N ALA A 174 -1.16 8.71 8.96
CA ALA A 174 -1.86 8.93 7.69
C ALA A 174 -1.55 10.32 7.08
N ASN A 175 -1.83 10.50 5.79
CA ASN A 175 -1.59 11.80 5.12
C ASN A 175 -2.35 12.95 5.79
N LYS A 176 -3.55 12.70 6.30
CA LYS A 176 -4.35 13.67 7.06
C LYS A 176 -3.68 14.09 8.38
N GLU A 177 -3.09 13.15 9.10
CA GLU A 177 -2.36 13.42 10.34
C GLU A 177 -1.05 14.17 10.07
N ILE A 178 -0.32 13.76 9.01
CA ILE A 178 0.87 14.47 8.53
C ILE A 178 0.52 15.91 8.16
N ALA A 179 -0.61 16.11 7.47
CA ALA A 179 -1.09 17.44 7.10
C ALA A 179 -1.37 18.31 8.33
N ALA A 180 -2.02 17.74 9.35
CA ALA A 180 -2.30 18.42 10.61
C ALA A 180 -1.01 18.80 11.36
N ASP A 181 -0.07 17.86 11.52
CA ASP A 181 1.21 18.10 12.21
C ASP A 181 2.06 19.17 11.51
N LEU A 182 2.04 19.16 10.17
CA LEU A 182 2.85 20.05 9.34
C LEU A 182 2.15 21.39 9.00
N VAL A 183 0.88 21.54 9.39
CA VAL A 183 0.02 22.72 9.12
C VAL A 183 -0.08 23.00 7.60
N ILE A 184 -0.39 21.95 6.83
CA ILE A 184 -0.55 22.00 5.37
C ILE A 184 -1.84 21.30 4.95
N SER A 185 -2.23 21.38 3.67
CA SER A 185 -3.35 20.57 3.15
C SER A 185 -2.96 19.10 3.03
N GLU A 186 -3.95 18.19 3.11
CA GLU A 186 -3.71 16.75 2.90
C GLU A 186 -3.14 16.46 1.51
N ARG A 187 -3.62 17.16 0.48
CA ARG A 187 -3.05 17.09 -0.87
C ARG A 187 -1.56 17.45 -0.89
N THR A 188 -1.17 18.47 -0.15
CA THR A 188 0.24 18.87 -0.02
C THR A 188 1.05 17.82 0.72
N ALA A 189 0.50 17.23 1.79
CA ALA A 189 1.14 16.15 2.53
C ALA A 189 1.38 14.92 1.63
N ARG A 190 0.38 14.51 0.84
CA ARG A 190 0.49 13.42 -0.15
C ARG A 190 1.63 13.69 -1.14
N THR A 191 1.73 14.92 -1.65
CA THR A 191 2.81 15.33 -2.57
C THR A 191 4.19 15.25 -1.89
N HIS A 192 4.31 15.71 -0.63
CA HIS A 192 5.55 15.61 0.13
C HIS A 192 5.97 14.15 0.35
N VAL A 193 5.03 13.29 0.75
CA VAL A 193 5.28 11.84 0.92
C VAL A 193 5.80 11.25 -0.40
N SER A 194 5.10 11.45 -1.53
CA SER A 194 5.54 10.94 -2.84
C SER A 194 6.93 11.43 -3.24
N ASN A 195 7.24 12.70 -2.97
CA ASN A 195 8.56 13.27 -3.26
C ASN A 195 9.66 12.64 -2.38
N VAL A 196 9.36 12.40 -1.10
CA VAL A 196 10.30 11.72 -0.18
C VAL A 196 10.58 10.31 -0.68
N LEU A 197 9.53 9.51 -0.99
CA LEU A 197 9.66 8.14 -1.49
C LEU A 197 10.59 8.08 -2.71
N ARG A 198 10.32 8.94 -3.71
CA ARG A 198 11.15 9.03 -4.92
C ARG A 198 12.59 9.40 -4.61
N LYS A 199 12.82 10.33 -3.69
CA LYS A 199 14.15 10.85 -3.37
C LYS A 199 15.01 9.84 -2.62
N ILE A 200 14.39 9.02 -1.76
CA ILE A 200 15.08 7.93 -1.04
C ILE A 200 15.10 6.61 -1.84
N GLY A 201 14.54 6.59 -3.05
CA GLY A 201 14.60 5.45 -3.95
C GLY A 201 13.74 4.27 -3.50
N VAL A 202 12.62 4.52 -2.80
CA VAL A 202 11.67 3.46 -2.40
C VAL A 202 10.37 3.60 -3.16
N SER A 203 9.71 2.47 -3.44
CA SER A 203 8.50 2.40 -4.26
C SER A 203 7.21 2.44 -3.44
N SER A 204 7.27 2.27 -2.11
CA SER A 204 6.08 2.35 -1.26
C SER A 204 6.33 3.06 0.06
N ARG A 205 5.23 3.55 0.64
CA ARG A 205 5.20 4.14 1.97
C ARG A 205 5.66 3.15 3.05
N THR A 206 5.32 1.88 2.88
CA THR A 206 5.73 0.80 3.78
C THR A 206 7.24 0.64 3.80
N GLN A 207 7.89 0.65 2.63
CA GLN A 207 9.36 0.65 2.54
C GLN A 207 9.97 1.88 3.23
N ALA A 208 9.38 3.06 3.05
CA ALA A 208 9.84 4.27 3.71
C ALA A 208 9.73 4.19 5.23
N ALA A 209 8.64 3.60 5.76
CA ALA A 209 8.47 3.42 7.19
C ALA A 209 9.49 2.42 7.76
N VAL A 210 9.71 1.30 7.09
CA VAL A 210 10.75 0.32 7.42
C VAL A 210 12.13 0.98 7.41
N LEU A 211 12.43 1.79 6.40
CA LEU A 211 13.67 2.55 6.32
C LEU A 211 13.80 3.55 7.48
N ALA A 212 12.74 4.28 7.83
CA ALA A 212 12.76 5.23 8.95
C ALA A 212 13.07 4.56 10.29
N VAL A 213 12.53 3.35 10.54
CA VAL A 213 12.85 2.54 11.73
C VAL A 213 14.31 2.10 11.68
N ARG A 214 14.80 1.64 10.53
CA ARG A 214 16.18 1.19 10.34
C ARG A 214 17.19 2.31 10.58
N GLU A 215 16.91 3.51 10.08
CA GLU A 215 17.75 4.70 10.27
C GLU A 215 17.62 5.31 11.69
N GLY A 216 16.85 4.70 12.58
CA GLY A 216 16.64 5.18 13.95
C GLY A 216 15.87 6.50 14.06
N LEU A 217 15.13 6.88 13.00
CA LEU A 217 14.32 8.10 12.99
C LEU A 217 13.09 8.00 13.87
N VAL A 218 12.59 6.78 14.08
CA VAL A 218 11.45 6.43 14.95
C VAL A 218 11.75 5.12 15.66
N ALA A 219 11.21 4.97 16.88
CA ALA A 219 11.24 3.69 17.57
C ALA A 219 10.25 2.72 16.91
N PRO A 220 10.53 1.39 16.90
CA PRO A 220 9.55 0.40 16.52
C PRO A 220 8.29 0.58 17.36
N ALA A 221 7.10 0.55 16.75
CA ALA A 221 5.85 0.68 17.47
C ALA A 221 5.71 -0.45 18.50
N GLU A 222 5.84 -0.12 19.79
CA GLU A 222 5.43 -0.99 20.88
C GLU A 222 3.91 -0.98 20.92
N ARG A 223 3.27 -2.12 20.70
CA ARG A 223 1.85 -2.24 20.97
C ARG A 223 1.66 -2.21 22.47
N ASP A 224 0.89 -1.26 22.95
CA ASP A 224 0.35 -1.24 24.31
C ASP A 224 -0.26 -2.60 24.64
N GLY A 225 0.19 -3.13 25.77
CA GLY A 225 0.00 -4.49 26.17
C GLY A 225 -1.48 -4.88 26.27
N ALA A 226 -1.75 -6.08 25.80
CA ALA A 226 -2.86 -6.86 26.35
C ALA A 226 -2.68 -6.94 27.86
N GLN A 227 -3.50 -6.24 28.62
CA GLN A 227 -3.66 -6.47 30.04
C GLN A 227 -4.22 -7.89 30.23
N PRO A 228 -3.57 -8.76 31.03
CA PRO A 228 -4.20 -10.00 31.46
C PRO A 228 -5.22 -9.64 32.55
N GLY A 229 -6.48 -9.89 32.24
CA GLY A 229 -7.56 -9.92 33.18
C GLY A 229 -8.16 -11.31 33.22
#